data_99bc6856be72c1b20e511d9a57867ba2
#
_entry.id   99bc6856be72c1b20e511d9a57867ba2
#
_cell.length_a   1.000
_cell.length_b   1.000
_cell.length_c   1.000
_cell.angle_alpha   90.00
_cell.angle_beta   90.00
_cell.angle_gamma   90.00
#
_symmetry.space_group_name_H-M   'P 1'
#
loop_
_entity.id
_entity.type
_entity.pdbx_description
1 polymer ?
#
loop_
_entity_poly.entity_id
_entity_poly.type
_entity_poly.pdbx_seq_one_letter_code
_entity_poly.pdbx_strand_id
1 'polypeptide(L)'
;MTKPHQMLHLLLGMLLLIAVAPSISEGAISSPYKKSKSQSTAEASTRGTSSAVFPLSGDVYPNGLYYVTMNIGNPAKPYYLDVDTGSDLTWLQCDAPCRSCSKVPHPLYRPTKQKLVPCSDPICSALRQCEAAQCDYEVQYADQGSSLGVLVSDAFTLRLTNSSTVRPTLAFGCGYDQQLSNPNAPASTDGVLGLGGGKVSIMSQLKDQGATRNVVGHCLGRNGGGFLFFGDDLVPYSKVTWAPLSLRSKNYSPGSASLYFGGKSLGVKQMDVVFDSGSSYTYFTSQAYQALVSAVKSDIGDKLKVASNDPSLPLCWKGQKPFKSISDVRKYFKSVVLSFVNGKKSLLEIPPDNYLVVTEYGNACLGILNGSEVGLKDFSVIGDITLQDLMVVYDNENGQIGWIKTACDRLPNADSEGAGFGLDGLCRDILNEDCNIYSALFG
;
A
#
# COMPACT_ATOMS: atom_id res chain seq x y z
N MET A 1 -21.34 -19.89 49.05
CA MET A 1 -22.80 -19.66 49.21
C MET A 1 -23.16 -18.65 48.13
N THR A 2 -23.81 -19.02 47.24
CA THR A 2 -24.99 -19.30 46.52
C THR A 2 -24.86 -18.99 45.04
N LYS A 3 -25.01 -20.03 44.24
CA LYS A 3 -25.33 -20.03 42.79
C LYS A 3 -26.84 -19.72 42.61
N PRO A 4 -27.41 -19.85 41.41
CA PRO A 4 -27.42 -19.10 40.15
C PRO A 4 -28.86 -18.78 39.72
N HIS A 5 -29.10 -18.11 38.60
CA HIS A 5 -30.33 -18.29 37.84
C HIS A 5 -30.14 -18.23 36.33
N GLN A 6 -30.62 -19.29 35.72
CA GLN A 6 -30.90 -19.54 34.31
C GLN A 6 -32.12 -18.75 33.83
N MET A 7 -32.20 -18.50 32.54
CA MET A 7 -33.42 -18.60 31.69
C MET A 7 -32.93 -18.35 30.24
N LEU A 8 -32.95 -19.29 29.38
CA LEU A 8 -33.98 -20.12 28.72
C LEU A 8 -34.74 -19.39 27.60
N HIS A 9 -34.39 -19.77 26.36
CA HIS A 9 -35.17 -19.93 25.14
C HIS A 9 -36.17 -18.88 24.67
N LEU A 10 -35.98 -18.49 23.37
CA LEU A 10 -37.11 -18.49 22.42
C LEU A 10 -36.60 -18.63 20.99
N LEU A 11 -36.86 -19.78 20.42
CA LEU A 11 -36.86 -20.11 18.98
C LEU A 11 -38.19 -19.66 18.37
N LEU A 12 -38.16 -18.96 17.25
CA LEU A 12 -39.23 -18.92 16.23
C LEU A 12 -38.54 -18.36 14.97
N GLY A 13 -38.48 -18.98 13.87
CA GLY A 13 -39.53 -19.64 13.11
C GLY A 13 -39.35 -19.08 11.71
N MET A 14 -38.59 -19.77 10.87
CA MET A 14 -38.34 -19.47 9.45
C MET A 14 -39.55 -19.83 8.61
N LEU A 15 -40.02 -18.92 7.78
CA LEU A 15 -40.88 -19.24 6.64
C LEU A 15 -40.14 -18.89 5.34
N LEU A 16 -39.77 -19.93 4.60
CA LEU A 16 -39.38 -19.87 3.20
C LEU A 16 -40.59 -19.48 2.33
N LEU A 17 -40.45 -18.46 1.51
CA LEU A 17 -41.31 -18.23 0.36
C LEU A 17 -40.49 -18.40 -0.92
N ILE A 18 -40.70 -19.54 -1.57
CA ILE A 18 -40.24 -19.81 -2.92
C ILE A 18 -41.19 -19.11 -3.89
N ALA A 19 -40.71 -18.11 -4.63
CA ALA A 19 -41.45 -17.56 -5.76
C ALA A 19 -40.91 -18.17 -7.06
N VAL A 20 -41.78 -18.95 -7.69
CA VAL A 20 -41.58 -19.52 -9.02
C VAL A 20 -41.86 -18.42 -10.04
N ALA A 21 -40.91 -18.15 -10.94
CA ALA A 21 -41.10 -17.28 -12.10
C ALA A 21 -41.50 -18.12 -13.33
N PRO A 22 -42.45 -17.66 -14.15
CA PRO A 22 -42.80 -18.35 -15.36
C PRO A 22 -41.88 -18.00 -16.52
N SER A 23 -41.46 -19.00 -17.26
CA SER A 23 -40.78 -18.92 -18.53
C SER A 23 -41.71 -18.36 -19.62
N ILE A 24 -41.25 -17.38 -20.36
CA ILE A 24 -41.86 -16.97 -21.65
C ILE A 24 -40.82 -17.12 -22.77
N SER A 25 -41.25 -17.83 -23.75
CA SER A 25 -40.51 -18.26 -24.96
C SER A 25 -40.30 -17.13 -25.99
N GLU A 26 -39.21 -17.27 -26.67
CA GLU A 26 -38.80 -16.86 -28.00
C GLU A 26 -39.73 -15.97 -28.87
N GLY A 27 -39.13 -14.91 -29.35
CA GLY A 27 -39.59 -14.15 -30.52
C GLY A 27 -38.40 -13.47 -31.20
N ALA A 28 -37.82 -14.16 -32.17
CA ALA A 28 -36.78 -13.59 -33.05
C ALA A 28 -37.40 -12.58 -34.00
N ILE A 29 -36.91 -11.30 -33.94
CA ILE A 29 -37.11 -10.33 -35.03
C ILE A 29 -35.74 -9.81 -35.43
N SER A 30 -35.30 -10.26 -36.61
CA SER A 30 -34.14 -9.76 -37.34
C SER A 30 -34.48 -8.43 -38.01
N SER A 31 -33.71 -7.36 -37.75
CA SER A 31 -33.68 -6.17 -38.56
C SER A 31 -32.24 -5.81 -38.94
N PRO A 32 -31.93 -5.55 -40.20
CA PRO A 32 -30.57 -5.34 -40.69
C PRO A 32 -30.15 -3.87 -40.42
N TYR A 33 -29.28 -3.67 -39.44
CA TYR A 33 -28.64 -2.38 -39.23
C TYR A 33 -27.43 -2.22 -40.13
N LYS A 34 -27.53 -1.36 -41.17
CA LYS A 34 -26.42 -0.97 -42.04
C LYS A 34 -25.31 -0.34 -41.23
N LYS A 35 -24.12 -0.94 -41.26
CA LYS A 35 -22.87 -0.30 -40.78
C LYS A 35 -22.52 0.87 -41.68
N SER A 36 -22.78 2.07 -41.22
CA SER A 36 -22.16 3.30 -41.71
C SER A 36 -20.72 3.33 -41.21
N LYS A 37 -19.74 3.23 -42.10
CA LYS A 37 -18.35 3.56 -41.84
C LYS A 37 -18.25 5.09 -41.78
N SER A 38 -18.35 5.68 -40.59
CA SER A 38 -17.80 7.00 -40.36
C SER A 38 -16.33 6.81 -39.94
N GLN A 39 -15.40 7.13 -40.84
CA GLN A 39 -14.03 7.44 -40.52
C GLN A 39 -14.03 8.74 -39.72
N SER A 40 -14.13 8.66 -38.42
CA SER A 40 -13.65 9.71 -37.53
C SER A 40 -12.16 9.50 -37.36
N THR A 41 -11.34 10.28 -38.05
CA THR A 41 -9.95 10.53 -37.67
C THR A 41 -9.97 11.20 -36.29
N ALA A 42 -10.01 10.40 -35.24
CA ALA A 42 -9.65 10.86 -33.92
C ALA A 42 -8.14 11.07 -33.97
N GLU A 43 -7.71 12.31 -34.15
CA GLU A 43 -6.38 12.75 -33.73
C GLU A 43 -6.29 12.45 -32.24
N ALA A 44 -5.66 11.33 -31.91
CA ALA A 44 -5.24 11.04 -30.56
C ALA A 44 -4.23 12.13 -30.18
N SER A 45 -4.70 13.11 -29.43
CA SER A 45 -3.86 14.04 -28.71
C SER A 45 -3.02 13.22 -27.73
N THR A 46 -1.85 12.80 -28.15
CA THR A 46 -0.78 12.25 -27.29
C THR A 46 -0.16 13.41 -26.49
N ARG A 47 -0.97 14.09 -25.68
CA ARG A 47 -0.41 14.81 -24.54
C ARG A 47 -0.14 13.75 -23.48
N GLY A 48 1.13 13.31 -23.37
CA GLY A 48 1.60 12.55 -22.23
C GLY A 48 1.19 13.32 -20.96
N THR A 49 0.35 12.70 -20.14
CA THR A 49 -0.02 13.28 -18.86
C THR A 49 1.20 13.15 -17.96
N SER A 50 1.73 14.28 -17.47
CA SER A 50 2.87 14.29 -16.56
C SER A 50 2.49 13.71 -15.22
N SER A 51 3.40 12.93 -14.62
CA SER A 51 3.24 12.38 -13.26
C SER A 51 3.58 13.40 -12.19
N ALA A 52 2.91 13.31 -11.05
CA ALA A 52 3.36 13.96 -9.82
C ALA A 52 4.34 13.04 -9.10
N VAL A 53 5.46 13.58 -8.62
CA VAL A 53 6.55 12.80 -7.99
C VAL A 53 6.87 13.33 -6.62
N PHE A 54 7.12 12.41 -5.69
CA PHE A 54 7.40 12.69 -4.29
C PHE A 54 8.59 11.86 -3.81
N PRO A 55 9.61 12.48 -3.17
CA PRO A 55 10.60 11.72 -2.44
C PRO A 55 9.96 11.05 -1.22
N LEU A 56 10.40 9.84 -0.92
CA LEU A 56 10.02 9.11 0.27
C LEU A 56 11.09 9.27 1.35
N SER A 57 10.66 9.14 2.59
CA SER A 57 11.49 9.02 3.78
C SER A 57 11.09 7.77 4.56
N GLY A 58 11.94 7.34 5.51
CA GLY A 58 11.67 6.15 6.32
C GLY A 58 12.37 4.90 5.80
N ASP A 59 12.22 3.81 6.51
CA ASP A 59 12.79 2.49 6.23
C ASP A 59 11.98 1.38 6.94
N VAL A 60 12.24 0.11 6.58
CA VAL A 60 11.60 -1.03 7.24
C VAL A 60 12.11 -1.25 8.66
N TYR A 61 13.41 -0.98 8.90
CA TYR A 61 14.03 -1.18 10.20
C TYR A 61 15.14 -0.15 10.43
N PRO A 62 15.09 0.64 11.53
CA PRO A 62 14.21 0.45 12.68
C PRO A 62 12.87 1.18 12.63
N ASN A 63 12.58 2.03 11.61
CA ASN A 63 11.42 2.95 11.64
C ASN A 63 10.08 2.24 11.37
N GLY A 64 10.07 1.20 10.53
CA GLY A 64 8.90 0.37 10.29
C GLY A 64 7.89 0.93 9.30
N LEU A 65 8.19 2.01 8.58
CA LEU A 65 7.30 2.62 7.59
C LEU A 65 8.04 3.50 6.59
N TYR A 66 7.39 3.78 5.45
CA TYR A 66 7.79 4.82 4.50
C TYR A 66 6.72 5.90 4.44
N TYR A 67 7.13 7.15 4.41
CA TYR A 67 6.22 8.28 4.37
C TYR A 67 6.64 9.32 3.33
N VAL A 68 5.67 10.13 2.95
CA VAL A 68 5.82 11.25 2.02
C VAL A 68 5.46 12.56 2.71
N THR A 69 6.09 13.65 2.28
CA THR A 69 5.68 15.00 2.67
C THR A 69 4.65 15.53 1.69
N MET A 70 3.41 15.73 2.15
CA MET A 70 2.33 16.35 1.37
C MET A 70 2.10 17.77 1.80
N ASN A 71 2.05 18.70 0.82
CA ASN A 71 1.75 20.11 1.07
C ASN A 71 0.25 20.36 0.85
N ILE A 72 -0.49 20.61 1.95
CA ILE A 72 -1.95 20.67 1.98
C ILE A 72 -2.41 22.03 2.52
N GLY A 73 -3.44 22.61 1.90
CA GLY A 73 -4.09 23.83 2.34
C GLY A 73 -3.69 25.06 1.57
N ASN A 74 -4.25 26.20 1.99
CA ASN A 74 -3.93 27.52 1.48
C ASN A 74 -3.90 28.54 2.64
N PRO A 75 -2.70 28.99 3.10
CA PRO A 75 -1.38 28.63 2.61
C PRO A 75 -1.08 27.13 2.80
N ALA A 76 -0.30 26.54 1.90
CA ALA A 76 0.09 25.16 1.97
C ALA A 76 1.02 24.90 3.18
N LYS A 77 0.77 23.81 3.90
CA LYS A 77 1.59 23.36 5.02
C LYS A 77 2.05 21.91 4.77
N PRO A 78 3.26 21.54 5.17
CA PRO A 78 3.74 20.17 5.04
C PRO A 78 3.08 19.27 6.09
N TYR A 79 2.80 18.02 5.69
CA TYR A 79 2.35 16.92 6.55
C TYR A 79 3.03 15.63 6.11
N TYR A 80 3.48 14.84 7.06
CA TYR A 80 4.03 13.50 6.83
C TYR A 80 2.89 12.49 6.78
N LEU A 81 2.77 11.78 5.68
CA LEU A 81 1.74 10.77 5.48
C LEU A 81 2.38 9.41 5.19
N ASP A 82 1.99 8.39 5.95
CA ASP A 82 2.35 6.99 5.72
C ASP A 82 1.79 6.52 4.37
N VAL A 83 2.62 5.89 3.55
CA VAL A 83 2.25 5.46 2.18
C VAL A 83 1.58 4.11 2.24
N ASP A 84 0.26 4.07 2.09
CA ASP A 84 -0.57 2.90 2.32
C ASP A 84 -1.38 2.50 1.07
N THR A 85 -0.93 1.45 0.37
CA THR A 85 -1.68 0.86 -0.74
C THR A 85 -2.75 -0.14 -0.31
N GLY A 86 -2.80 -0.48 0.97
CA GLY A 86 -3.79 -1.37 1.59
C GLY A 86 -5.10 -0.68 1.95
N SER A 87 -5.14 0.65 2.02
CA SER A 87 -6.37 1.41 2.29
C SER A 87 -6.65 2.49 1.24
N ASP A 88 -7.92 2.93 1.16
CA ASP A 88 -8.38 3.89 0.13
C ASP A 88 -8.34 5.34 0.62
N LEU A 89 -8.62 5.57 1.90
CA LEU A 89 -8.85 6.91 2.42
C LEU A 89 -7.56 7.55 2.93
N THR A 90 -7.23 8.71 2.38
CA THR A 90 -6.22 9.59 2.99
C THR A 90 -6.84 10.36 4.14
N TRP A 91 -6.13 10.47 5.28
CA TRP A 91 -6.57 11.26 6.42
C TRP A 91 -5.40 11.89 7.17
N LEU A 92 -5.70 13.01 7.86
CA LEU A 92 -4.81 13.73 8.78
C LEU A 92 -5.45 13.83 10.16
N GLN A 93 -4.63 13.82 11.20
CA GLN A 93 -5.08 14.19 12.54
C GLN A 93 -5.39 15.69 12.58
N CYS A 94 -6.57 16.04 13.10
CA CYS A 94 -7.12 17.40 13.07
C CYS A 94 -7.15 18.08 14.43
N ASP A 95 -7.14 19.41 14.39
CA ASP A 95 -7.38 20.27 15.55
C ASP A 95 -8.89 20.32 15.87
N ALA A 96 -9.36 19.25 16.49
CA ALA A 96 -10.73 19.08 17.00
C ALA A 96 -10.63 18.48 18.42
N PRO A 97 -11.69 18.52 19.24
CA PRO A 97 -11.71 17.80 20.50
C PRO A 97 -11.39 16.32 20.26
N CYS A 98 -10.17 15.95 20.54
CA CYS A 98 -9.63 14.65 20.16
C CYS A 98 -9.78 13.63 21.28
N ARG A 99 -10.23 12.41 20.91
CA ARG A 99 -10.14 11.23 21.77
C ARG A 99 -8.96 10.39 21.30
N SER A 100 -8.13 9.95 22.25
CA SER A 100 -7.03 9.00 22.00
C SER A 100 -6.01 9.42 20.94
N CYS A 101 -5.87 10.70 20.62
CA CYS A 101 -4.94 11.19 19.64
C CYS A 101 -3.50 11.21 20.15
N SER A 102 -2.56 10.83 19.28
CA SER A 102 -1.14 10.89 19.55
C SER A 102 -0.56 12.28 19.25
N LYS A 103 0.61 12.56 19.81
CA LYS A 103 1.41 13.70 19.37
C LYS A 103 1.97 13.38 17.97
N VAL A 104 1.66 14.24 17.02
CA VAL A 104 2.12 14.15 15.62
C VAL A 104 3.26 15.12 15.34
N PRO A 105 4.03 14.94 14.24
CA PRO A 105 5.19 15.77 13.91
C PRO A 105 4.87 17.25 13.68
N HIS A 106 3.77 17.55 12.98
CA HIS A 106 3.40 18.91 12.60
C HIS A 106 2.21 19.45 13.40
N PRO A 107 1.97 20.78 13.37
CA PRO A 107 0.74 21.34 13.90
C PRO A 107 -0.50 20.72 13.26
N LEU A 108 -1.49 20.38 14.08
CA LEU A 108 -2.73 19.75 13.64
C LEU A 108 -3.40 20.54 12.51
N TYR A 109 -4.00 19.82 11.56
CA TYR A 109 -4.76 20.42 10.49
C TYR A 109 -6.03 21.10 11.05
N ARG A 110 -6.30 22.34 10.63
CA ARG A 110 -7.45 23.13 11.07
C ARG A 110 -8.44 23.37 9.94
N PRO A 111 -9.50 22.57 9.84
CA PRO A 111 -10.54 22.80 8.83
C PRO A 111 -11.35 24.04 9.15
N THR A 112 -11.84 24.73 8.11
CA THR A 112 -12.93 25.70 8.24
C THR A 112 -14.26 25.05 7.88
N LYS A 113 -15.40 25.64 8.31
CA LYS A 113 -16.73 25.10 8.01
C LYS A 113 -16.97 24.91 6.51
N GLN A 114 -16.40 25.80 5.68
CA GLN A 114 -16.53 25.76 4.21
C GLN A 114 -15.79 24.59 3.56
N LYS A 115 -14.88 23.95 4.29
CA LYS A 115 -14.11 22.79 3.82
C LYS A 115 -14.76 21.47 4.17
N LEU A 116 -15.75 21.44 5.03
CA LEU A 116 -16.50 20.22 5.36
C LEU A 116 -17.23 19.70 4.11
N VAL A 117 -17.06 18.41 3.83
CA VAL A 117 -17.76 17.73 2.75
C VAL A 117 -19.18 17.39 3.24
N PRO A 118 -20.24 17.87 2.54
CA PRO A 118 -21.61 17.55 2.95
C PRO A 118 -21.98 16.10 2.60
N CYS A 119 -22.97 15.56 3.31
CA CYS A 119 -23.55 14.25 3.02
C CYS A 119 -24.06 14.09 1.58
N SER A 120 -24.50 15.17 0.96
CA SER A 120 -24.98 15.14 -0.42
C SER A 120 -23.88 15.05 -1.48
N ASP A 121 -22.62 15.17 -1.08
CA ASP A 121 -21.49 15.03 -2.01
C ASP A 121 -21.38 13.58 -2.51
N PRO A 122 -21.19 13.35 -3.82
CA PRO A 122 -21.05 12.00 -4.38
C PRO A 122 -19.93 11.17 -3.74
N ILE A 123 -18.85 11.78 -3.25
CA ILE A 123 -17.74 11.08 -2.61
C ILE A 123 -18.18 10.45 -1.27
N CYS A 124 -19.12 11.09 -0.57
CA CYS A 124 -19.63 10.57 0.69
C CYS A 124 -20.39 9.24 0.51
N SER A 125 -21.04 9.05 -0.62
CA SER A 125 -21.78 7.82 -0.92
C SER A 125 -20.89 6.57 -0.92
N ALA A 126 -19.60 6.73 -1.15
CA ALA A 126 -18.63 5.63 -1.13
C ALA A 126 -18.30 5.16 0.29
N LEU A 127 -18.41 6.03 1.29
CA LEU A 127 -18.14 5.73 2.71
C LEU A 127 -19.37 5.16 3.43
N ARG A 128 -20.58 5.40 2.92
CA ARG A 128 -21.86 4.97 3.50
C ARG A 128 -22.08 5.43 4.96
N GLN A 129 -21.44 6.52 5.36
CA GLN A 129 -21.48 7.05 6.72
C GLN A 129 -21.95 8.49 6.68
N CYS A 130 -23.23 8.69 6.95
CA CYS A 130 -23.87 9.99 6.87
C CYS A 130 -24.96 10.08 7.94
N GLU A 131 -24.57 10.39 9.16
CA GLU A 131 -25.50 10.50 10.28
C GLU A 131 -26.01 11.92 10.49
N ALA A 132 -25.32 12.92 9.93
CA ALA A 132 -25.68 14.34 10.07
C ALA A 132 -25.59 15.08 8.73
N ALA A 133 -25.35 16.37 8.74
CA ALA A 133 -25.19 17.20 7.52
C ALA A 133 -23.81 17.03 6.86
N GLN A 134 -22.85 16.48 7.56
CA GLN A 134 -21.47 16.28 7.12
C GLN A 134 -21.17 14.80 6.82
N CYS A 135 -20.15 14.56 6.04
CA CYS A 135 -19.72 13.21 5.69
C CYS A 135 -18.74 12.65 6.72
N ASP A 136 -19.16 11.67 7.49
CA ASP A 136 -18.34 10.99 8.47
C ASP A 136 -17.55 9.85 7.82
N TYR A 137 -16.45 9.42 8.46
CA TYR A 137 -15.69 8.24 8.06
C TYR A 137 -15.20 7.47 9.27
N GLU A 138 -15.02 6.17 9.09
CA GLU A 138 -14.30 5.28 9.97
C GLU A 138 -13.44 4.33 9.14
N VAL A 139 -12.16 4.21 9.51
CA VAL A 139 -11.21 3.25 8.93
C VAL A 139 -10.67 2.39 10.04
N GLN A 140 -10.68 1.07 9.83
CA GLN A 140 -10.08 0.08 10.73
C GLN A 140 -8.94 -0.62 10.00
N TYR A 141 -7.80 -0.76 10.68
CA TYR A 141 -6.59 -1.38 10.17
C TYR A 141 -6.40 -2.80 10.71
N ALA A 142 -5.59 -3.60 10.02
CA ALA A 142 -5.33 -5.00 10.40
C ALA A 142 -4.64 -5.14 11.76
N ASP A 143 -3.85 -4.14 12.17
CA ASP A 143 -3.17 -4.06 13.47
C ASP A 143 -4.09 -3.63 14.63
N GLN A 144 -5.40 -3.53 14.37
CA GLN A 144 -6.45 -3.03 15.27
C GLN A 144 -6.40 -1.51 15.49
N GLY A 145 -5.54 -0.79 14.78
CA GLY A 145 -5.59 0.66 14.70
C GLY A 145 -6.88 1.13 14.01
N SER A 146 -7.31 2.35 14.31
CA SER A 146 -8.46 2.97 13.65
C SER A 146 -8.34 4.48 13.57
N SER A 147 -9.03 5.06 12.61
CA SER A 147 -9.24 6.51 12.52
C SER A 147 -10.71 6.80 12.22
N LEU A 148 -11.29 7.69 13.02
CA LEU A 148 -12.64 8.17 12.88
C LEU A 148 -12.63 9.70 12.75
N GLY A 149 -13.48 10.26 11.89
CA GLY A 149 -13.52 11.68 11.64
C GLY A 149 -14.56 12.10 10.63
N VAL A 150 -14.34 13.27 10.04
CA VAL A 150 -15.18 13.83 8.98
C VAL A 150 -14.38 14.07 7.72
N LEU A 151 -15.02 14.01 6.55
CA LEU A 151 -14.36 14.43 5.32
C LEU A 151 -14.27 15.94 5.24
N VAL A 152 -13.12 16.39 4.80
CA VAL A 152 -12.83 17.78 4.42
C VAL A 152 -12.25 17.83 3.02
N SER A 153 -12.33 18.97 2.37
CA SER A 153 -11.80 19.20 1.02
C SER A 153 -10.85 20.39 1.04
N ASP A 154 -9.62 20.21 0.57
CA ASP A 154 -8.62 21.27 0.50
C ASP A 154 -7.66 21.09 -0.68
N ALA A 155 -6.85 22.12 -0.95
CA ALA A 155 -5.88 22.11 -2.03
C ALA A 155 -4.65 21.27 -1.69
N PHE A 156 -4.26 20.36 -2.58
CA PHE A 156 -2.99 19.62 -2.54
C PHE A 156 -2.03 20.23 -3.56
N THR A 157 -0.82 20.56 -3.15
CA THR A 157 0.20 21.11 -4.06
C THR A 157 1.01 19.95 -4.64
N LEU A 158 0.86 19.69 -5.95
CA LEU A 158 1.54 18.60 -6.66
C LEU A 158 2.47 19.20 -7.71
N ARG A 159 3.74 18.79 -7.67
CA ARG A 159 4.72 19.11 -8.69
C ARG A 159 4.79 17.98 -9.71
N LEU A 160 4.68 18.34 -10.99
CA LEU A 160 4.68 17.38 -12.08
C LEU A 160 6.06 17.23 -12.71
N THR A 161 6.30 16.11 -13.39
CA THR A 161 7.55 15.77 -14.12
C THR A 161 7.92 16.81 -15.17
N ASN A 162 6.93 17.53 -15.74
CA ASN A 162 7.15 18.65 -16.66
C ASN A 162 7.51 19.97 -15.95
N SER A 163 7.83 19.94 -14.66
CA SER A 163 8.14 21.10 -13.80
C SER A 163 6.97 22.04 -13.51
N SER A 164 5.76 21.75 -13.98
CA SER A 164 4.58 22.53 -13.60
C SER A 164 4.07 22.15 -12.22
N THR A 165 3.31 23.02 -11.59
CA THR A 165 2.64 22.78 -10.31
C THR A 165 1.14 22.88 -10.50
N VAL A 166 0.42 21.86 -10.02
CA VAL A 166 -1.04 21.84 -10.00
C VAL A 166 -1.55 21.83 -8.55
N ARG A 167 -2.74 22.35 -8.32
CA ARG A 167 -3.35 22.43 -6.99
C ARG A 167 -4.79 21.91 -7.02
N PRO A 168 -4.99 20.60 -7.23
CA PRO A 168 -6.31 20.02 -7.15
C PRO A 168 -6.88 20.15 -5.74
N THR A 169 -8.19 20.32 -5.66
CA THR A 169 -8.92 20.26 -4.38
C THR A 169 -9.38 18.82 -4.17
N LEU A 170 -8.90 18.18 -3.12
CA LEU A 170 -9.15 16.77 -2.85
C LEU A 170 -9.82 16.61 -1.50
N ALA A 171 -10.75 15.65 -1.42
CA ALA A 171 -11.39 15.24 -0.18
C ALA A 171 -10.51 14.25 0.57
N PHE A 172 -10.40 14.43 1.89
CA PHE A 172 -9.64 13.56 2.78
C PHE A 172 -10.24 13.59 4.20
N GLY A 173 -9.86 12.64 5.04
CA GLY A 173 -10.34 12.54 6.41
C GLY A 173 -9.66 13.54 7.33
N CYS A 174 -10.45 14.23 8.13
CA CYS A 174 -10.04 15.01 9.29
C CYS A 174 -10.32 14.18 10.55
N GLY A 175 -9.31 13.47 11.04
CA GLY A 175 -9.41 12.53 12.14
C GLY A 175 -9.39 13.20 13.50
N TYR A 176 -10.32 12.84 14.37
CA TYR A 176 -10.43 13.34 15.73
C TYR A 176 -10.61 12.23 16.78
N ASP A 177 -10.66 10.98 16.35
CA ASP A 177 -10.58 9.81 17.24
C ASP A 177 -9.73 8.74 16.58
N GLN A 178 -8.55 8.45 17.16
CA GLN A 178 -7.62 7.46 16.65
C GLN A 178 -7.31 6.44 17.73
N GLN A 179 -7.34 5.17 17.35
CA GLN A 179 -6.77 4.12 18.16
C GLN A 179 -5.49 3.64 17.46
N LEU A 180 -4.36 3.80 18.12
CA LEU A 180 -3.08 3.29 17.64
C LEU A 180 -2.80 1.95 18.29
N SER A 181 -2.14 1.06 17.56
CA SER A 181 -1.64 -0.23 18.10
C SER A 181 -0.68 -0.03 19.30
N ASN A 182 0.01 1.11 19.35
CA ASN A 182 0.82 1.54 20.51
C ASN A 182 0.49 2.98 20.90
N PRO A 183 -0.53 3.21 21.76
CA PRO A 183 -0.99 4.56 22.10
C PRO A 183 0.02 5.39 22.92
N ASN A 184 1.05 4.76 23.45
CA ASN A 184 2.07 5.45 24.26
C ASN A 184 3.27 5.95 23.45
N ALA A 185 3.39 5.54 22.18
CA ALA A 185 4.43 6.03 21.28
C ALA A 185 3.95 7.30 20.55
N PRO A 186 4.85 8.31 20.36
CA PRO A 186 4.53 9.41 19.46
C PRO A 186 4.35 8.85 18.04
N ALA A 187 3.41 9.41 17.29
CA ALA A 187 3.22 9.06 15.90
C ALA A 187 4.40 9.56 15.04
N SER A 188 4.88 8.73 14.14
CA SER A 188 5.95 9.10 13.19
C SER A 188 5.43 9.98 12.05
N THR A 189 4.12 9.95 11.80
CA THR A 189 3.42 10.67 10.72
C THR A 189 2.21 11.43 11.24
N ASP A 190 1.70 12.36 10.45
CA ASP A 190 0.50 13.15 10.77
C ASP A 190 -0.80 12.43 10.38
N GLY A 191 -0.68 11.36 9.60
CA GLY A 191 -1.79 10.58 9.09
C GLY A 191 -1.34 9.56 8.05
N VAL A 192 -2.27 9.12 7.23
CA VAL A 192 -2.08 8.07 6.22
C VAL A 192 -2.45 8.58 4.83
N LEU A 193 -1.65 8.28 3.84
CA LEU A 193 -1.92 8.47 2.42
C LEU A 193 -2.48 7.17 1.84
N GLY A 194 -3.81 7.02 1.84
CA GLY A 194 -4.49 5.87 1.27
C GLY A 194 -4.41 5.89 -0.26
N LEU A 195 -3.79 4.88 -0.84
CA LEU A 195 -3.49 4.75 -2.27
C LEU A 195 -4.24 3.58 -2.94
N GLY A 196 -5.19 2.98 -2.26
CA GLY A 196 -6.03 1.91 -2.82
C GLY A 196 -6.87 2.36 -4.01
N GLY A 197 -7.53 1.41 -4.67
CA GLY A 197 -8.30 1.64 -5.91
C GLY A 197 -9.73 2.18 -5.71
N GLY A 198 -10.15 2.45 -4.47
CA GLY A 198 -11.51 2.88 -4.15
C GLY A 198 -11.84 4.30 -4.58
N LYS A 199 -13.12 4.64 -4.63
CA LYS A 199 -13.61 5.96 -5.10
C LYS A 199 -13.14 7.13 -4.25
N VAL A 200 -12.90 6.91 -2.95
CA VAL A 200 -12.43 7.96 -2.02
C VAL A 200 -10.92 8.17 -2.10
N SER A 201 -10.20 7.29 -2.76
CA SER A 201 -8.75 7.41 -2.94
C SER A 201 -8.38 8.70 -3.66
N ILE A 202 -7.26 9.29 -3.25
CA ILE A 202 -6.67 10.46 -3.92
C ILE A 202 -6.47 10.17 -5.42
N MET A 203 -6.07 8.95 -5.79
CA MET A 203 -5.84 8.57 -7.19
C MET A 203 -7.11 8.65 -8.04
N SER A 204 -8.24 8.17 -7.52
CA SER A 204 -9.53 8.28 -8.20
C SER A 204 -9.97 9.73 -8.37
N GLN A 205 -9.79 10.55 -7.33
CA GLN A 205 -10.11 11.98 -7.36
C GLN A 205 -9.23 12.76 -8.35
N LEU A 206 -7.92 12.47 -8.40
CA LEU A 206 -7.00 13.12 -9.36
C LEU A 206 -7.34 12.78 -10.80
N LYS A 207 -7.69 11.52 -11.08
CA LYS A 207 -8.16 11.08 -12.38
C LYS A 207 -9.44 11.81 -12.78
N ASP A 208 -10.44 11.85 -11.90
CA ASP A 208 -11.74 12.48 -12.17
C ASP A 208 -11.61 13.99 -12.46
N GLN A 209 -10.58 14.65 -11.91
CA GLN A 209 -10.23 16.03 -12.18
C GLN A 209 -9.30 16.19 -13.40
N GLY A 210 -8.87 15.11 -14.04
CA GLY A 210 -7.93 15.14 -15.17
C GLY A 210 -6.52 15.62 -14.81
N ALA A 211 -6.16 15.56 -13.51
CA ALA A 211 -4.86 16.02 -13.03
C ALA A 211 -3.73 15.00 -13.32
N THR A 212 -4.01 13.72 -13.17
CA THR A 212 -3.10 12.59 -13.51
C THR A 212 -3.93 11.41 -14.01
N ARG A 213 -3.26 10.42 -14.62
CA ARG A 213 -3.87 9.11 -14.84
C ARG A 213 -4.00 8.35 -13.51
N ASN A 214 -4.97 7.42 -13.45
CA ASN A 214 -5.15 6.57 -12.27
C ASN A 214 -4.13 5.41 -12.26
N VAL A 215 -2.87 5.78 -12.19
CA VAL A 215 -1.72 4.90 -12.06
C VAL A 215 -0.88 5.42 -10.91
N VAL A 216 -0.55 4.58 -9.97
CA VAL A 216 0.34 4.91 -8.87
C VAL A 216 1.51 3.93 -8.84
N GLY A 217 2.70 4.43 -8.57
CA GLY A 217 3.88 3.59 -8.40
C GLY A 217 4.76 4.08 -7.28
N HIS A 218 5.41 3.14 -6.61
CA HIS A 218 6.40 3.45 -5.60
C HIS A 218 7.66 2.60 -5.77
N CYS A 219 8.76 3.10 -5.24
CA CYS A 219 10.02 2.39 -5.14
C CYS A 219 10.61 2.67 -3.76
N LEU A 220 10.63 1.66 -2.89
CA LEU A 220 11.07 1.76 -1.51
C LEU A 220 12.55 1.43 -1.41
N GLY A 221 13.38 2.38 -0.99
CA GLY A 221 14.82 2.18 -0.88
C GLY A 221 15.19 1.31 0.32
N ARG A 222 16.02 0.29 0.11
CA ARG A 222 16.48 -0.61 1.18
C ARG A 222 17.25 0.12 2.29
N ASN A 223 17.99 1.14 1.94
CA ASN A 223 18.75 1.96 2.89
C ASN A 223 17.96 3.19 3.35
N GLY A 224 16.64 3.14 3.20
CA GLY A 224 15.72 4.24 3.45
C GLY A 224 15.45 5.09 2.20
N GLY A 225 14.40 5.90 2.28
CA GLY A 225 13.98 6.76 1.19
C GLY A 225 13.36 6.04 0.00
N GLY A 226 13.45 6.65 -1.17
CA GLY A 226 12.82 6.16 -2.39
C GLY A 226 11.96 7.22 -3.07
N PHE A 227 11.00 6.79 -3.88
CA PHE A 227 10.06 7.69 -4.53
C PHE A 227 8.67 7.10 -4.69
N LEU A 228 7.68 7.98 -4.70
CA LEU A 228 6.28 7.73 -5.02
C LEU A 228 5.91 8.58 -6.24
N PHE A 229 5.07 8.09 -7.13
CA PHE A 229 4.57 8.90 -8.25
C PHE A 229 3.10 8.58 -8.56
N PHE A 230 2.39 9.59 -9.06
CA PHE A 230 1.02 9.53 -9.55
C PHE A 230 0.99 9.89 -11.03
N GLY A 231 0.58 8.96 -11.87
CA GLY A 231 0.64 9.04 -13.33
C GLY A 231 1.44 7.89 -13.93
N ASP A 232 1.67 7.88 -15.23
CA ASP A 232 2.24 6.73 -15.93
C ASP A 232 3.46 7.03 -16.83
N ASP A 233 3.88 8.29 -16.94
CA ASP A 233 5.02 8.68 -17.77
C ASP A 233 6.39 8.16 -17.27
N LEU A 234 6.47 7.73 -16.00
CA LEU A 234 7.66 7.12 -15.41
C LEU A 234 7.65 5.59 -15.49
N VAL A 235 6.60 4.97 -16.01
CA VAL A 235 6.45 3.52 -16.04
C VAL A 235 7.14 2.90 -17.25
N PRO A 236 8.20 2.09 -17.06
CA PRO A 236 8.86 1.39 -18.18
C PRO A 236 8.05 0.14 -18.57
N TYR A 237 6.89 0.32 -19.17
CA TYR A 237 5.88 -0.73 -19.44
C TYR A 237 6.46 -2.01 -20.05
N SER A 238 7.43 -1.89 -20.96
CA SER A 238 8.03 -3.05 -21.65
C SER A 238 8.96 -3.89 -20.76
N LYS A 239 9.42 -3.35 -19.63
CA LYS A 239 10.37 -4.00 -18.71
C LYS A 239 9.70 -4.55 -17.46
N VAL A 240 8.48 -4.12 -17.17
CA VAL A 240 7.71 -4.50 -15.99
C VAL A 240 7.11 -5.89 -16.15
N THR A 241 7.18 -6.70 -15.11
CA THR A 241 6.41 -7.96 -15.02
C THR A 241 5.00 -7.62 -14.59
N TRP A 242 4.02 -7.83 -15.46
CA TRP A 242 2.62 -7.52 -15.21
C TRP A 242 1.80 -8.73 -14.83
N ALA A 243 0.86 -8.55 -13.90
CA ALA A 243 -0.19 -9.49 -13.57
C ALA A 243 -1.54 -8.75 -13.53
N PRO A 244 -2.65 -9.34 -14.03
CA PRO A 244 -3.97 -8.72 -13.92
C PRO A 244 -4.39 -8.63 -12.45
N LEU A 245 -5.10 -7.56 -12.06
CA LEU A 245 -5.71 -7.44 -10.75
C LEU A 245 -6.85 -8.45 -10.60
N SER A 246 -6.93 -9.07 -9.45
CA SER A 246 -7.99 -10.02 -9.10
C SER A 246 -9.29 -9.29 -8.82
N LEU A 247 -10.35 -9.62 -9.56
CA LEU A 247 -11.70 -9.10 -9.32
C LEU A 247 -12.32 -9.60 -7.98
N ARG A 248 -11.68 -10.55 -7.31
CA ARG A 248 -12.14 -11.09 -6.01
C ARG A 248 -11.63 -10.29 -4.81
N SER A 249 -10.64 -9.45 -5.00
CA SER A 249 -10.07 -8.61 -3.96
C SER A 249 -10.45 -7.15 -4.16
N LYS A 250 -10.71 -6.43 -3.07
CA LYS A 250 -10.84 -4.97 -3.07
C LYS A 250 -9.47 -4.28 -3.04
N ASN A 251 -8.46 -4.99 -2.53
CA ASN A 251 -7.09 -4.51 -2.42
C ASN A 251 -6.28 -4.95 -3.65
N TYR A 252 -5.12 -4.36 -3.85
CA TYR A 252 -4.23 -4.71 -4.95
C TYR A 252 -3.72 -6.13 -4.84
N SER A 253 -4.29 -7.02 -5.61
CA SER A 253 -4.01 -8.45 -5.58
C SER A 253 -3.81 -8.98 -6.99
N PRO A 254 -2.67 -9.60 -7.31
CA PRO A 254 -2.51 -10.37 -8.55
C PRO A 254 -3.19 -11.74 -8.49
N GLY A 255 -3.97 -12.00 -7.44
CA GLY A 255 -4.65 -13.28 -7.20
C GLY A 255 -3.81 -14.28 -6.41
N SER A 256 -4.09 -15.56 -6.63
CA SER A 256 -3.47 -16.64 -5.85
C SER A 256 -2.10 -17.02 -6.40
N ALA A 257 -1.19 -17.34 -5.49
CA ALA A 257 0.18 -17.79 -5.81
C ALA A 257 0.47 -19.20 -5.30
N SER A 258 1.45 -19.83 -5.93
CA SER A 258 2.15 -21.01 -5.40
C SER A 258 3.48 -20.58 -4.79
N LEU A 259 3.86 -21.19 -3.66
CA LEU A 259 5.03 -20.84 -2.88
C LEU A 259 6.20 -21.80 -3.13
N TYR A 260 7.38 -21.23 -3.38
CA TYR A 260 8.64 -21.95 -3.58
C TYR A 260 9.74 -21.38 -2.71
N PHE A 261 10.69 -22.23 -2.30
CA PHE A 261 11.90 -21.86 -1.59
C PHE A 261 13.11 -22.58 -2.19
N GLY A 262 14.16 -21.85 -2.56
CA GLY A 262 15.36 -22.41 -3.19
C GLY A 262 15.06 -23.26 -4.44
N GLY A 263 14.06 -22.86 -5.23
CA GLY A 263 13.61 -23.54 -6.43
C GLY A 263 12.69 -24.76 -6.20
N LYS A 264 12.42 -25.14 -4.93
CA LYS A 264 11.55 -26.28 -4.59
C LYS A 264 10.16 -25.80 -4.18
N SER A 265 9.11 -26.44 -4.67
CA SER A 265 7.73 -26.18 -4.23
C SER A 265 7.56 -26.56 -2.76
N LEU A 266 6.90 -25.71 -1.99
CA LEU A 266 6.55 -25.96 -0.59
C LEU A 266 5.16 -26.63 -0.44
N GLY A 267 4.51 -27.02 -1.54
CA GLY A 267 3.20 -27.64 -1.51
C GLY A 267 2.03 -26.67 -1.27
N VAL A 268 2.33 -25.41 -1.01
CA VAL A 268 1.31 -24.35 -0.84
C VAL A 268 0.89 -23.88 -2.22
N LYS A 269 -0.42 -24.00 -2.51
CA LYS A 269 -1.05 -23.57 -3.76
C LYS A 269 -2.25 -22.69 -3.41
N GLN A 270 -2.62 -21.79 -4.32
CA GLN A 270 -3.80 -20.92 -4.15
C GLN A 270 -3.74 -20.03 -2.90
N MET A 271 -2.54 -19.57 -2.53
CA MET A 271 -2.34 -18.58 -1.49
C MET A 271 -2.71 -17.20 -2.03
N ASP A 272 -3.84 -16.65 -1.62
CA ASP A 272 -4.24 -15.29 -2.02
C ASP A 272 -3.28 -14.26 -1.46
N VAL A 273 -2.88 -13.31 -2.32
CA VAL A 273 -1.82 -12.35 -2.02
C VAL A 273 -2.30 -10.93 -2.28
N VAL A 274 -2.02 -10.02 -1.35
CA VAL A 274 -2.27 -8.58 -1.45
C VAL A 274 -0.93 -7.85 -1.34
N PHE A 275 -0.75 -6.79 -2.12
CA PHE A 275 0.39 -5.88 -2.02
C PHE A 275 -0.01 -4.67 -1.19
N ASP A 276 0.75 -4.38 -0.13
CA ASP A 276 0.38 -3.41 0.87
C ASP A 276 1.61 -2.70 1.44
N SER A 277 1.82 -1.44 1.04
CA SER A 277 2.91 -0.61 1.54
C SER A 277 2.61 0.04 2.89
N GLY A 278 1.42 -0.13 3.45
CA GLY A 278 1.11 0.20 4.84
C GLY A 278 1.53 -0.88 5.84
N SER A 279 2.11 -1.98 5.35
CA SER A 279 2.62 -3.09 6.17
C SER A 279 4.15 -3.16 6.10
N SER A 280 4.86 -2.93 7.21
CA SER A 280 6.34 -2.98 7.27
C SER A 280 6.89 -4.34 6.86
N TYR A 281 6.27 -5.42 7.34
CA TYR A 281 6.69 -6.79 7.11
C TYR A 281 5.73 -7.53 6.18
N THR A 282 6.22 -8.62 5.60
CA THR A 282 5.39 -9.55 4.83
C THR A 282 4.71 -10.54 5.76
N TYR A 283 3.43 -10.80 5.56
CA TYR A 283 2.65 -11.72 6.37
C TYR A 283 2.10 -12.84 5.50
N PHE A 284 2.45 -14.09 5.83
CA PHE A 284 1.89 -15.26 5.17
C PHE A 284 0.79 -15.88 6.02
N THR A 285 -0.20 -16.48 5.35
CA THR A 285 -1.17 -17.35 6.04
C THR A 285 -0.42 -18.40 6.86
N SER A 286 -1.02 -18.87 7.95
CA SER A 286 -0.35 -19.80 8.89
C SER A 286 0.24 -21.02 8.20
N GLN A 287 -0.47 -21.61 7.24
CA GLN A 287 0.01 -22.75 6.46
C GLN A 287 1.27 -22.41 5.63
N ALA A 288 1.25 -21.28 4.93
CA ALA A 288 2.36 -20.85 4.11
C ALA A 288 3.60 -20.49 4.95
N TYR A 289 3.36 -19.78 6.07
CA TYR A 289 4.42 -19.44 7.03
C TYR A 289 5.09 -20.67 7.61
N GLN A 290 4.33 -21.64 8.10
CA GLN A 290 4.87 -22.87 8.67
C GLN A 290 5.67 -23.69 7.64
N ALA A 291 5.17 -23.79 6.40
CA ALA A 291 5.86 -24.46 5.31
C ALA A 291 7.20 -23.76 5.00
N LEU A 292 7.20 -22.43 4.92
CA LEU A 292 8.42 -21.64 4.70
C LEU A 292 9.41 -21.80 5.85
N VAL A 293 8.99 -21.61 7.10
CA VAL A 293 9.86 -21.71 8.28
C VAL A 293 10.48 -23.10 8.39
N SER A 294 9.71 -24.15 8.13
CA SER A 294 10.22 -25.53 8.12
C SER A 294 11.31 -25.73 7.06
N ALA A 295 11.09 -25.22 5.85
CA ALA A 295 12.05 -25.30 4.76
C ALA A 295 13.33 -24.49 5.06
N VAL A 296 13.19 -23.28 5.58
CA VAL A 296 14.32 -22.42 5.98
C VAL A 296 15.14 -23.07 7.08
N LYS A 297 14.51 -23.56 8.15
CA LYS A 297 15.19 -24.25 9.24
C LYS A 297 15.95 -25.51 8.76
N SER A 298 15.31 -26.28 7.90
CA SER A 298 15.94 -27.49 7.30
C SER A 298 17.15 -27.14 6.43
N ASP A 299 17.09 -26.08 5.65
CA ASP A 299 18.18 -25.65 4.75
C ASP A 299 19.38 -25.05 5.52
N ILE A 300 19.08 -24.27 6.57
CA ILE A 300 20.10 -23.70 7.45
C ILE A 300 20.82 -24.81 8.25
N GLY A 301 20.06 -25.77 8.78
CA GLY A 301 20.60 -26.82 9.64
C GLY A 301 21.43 -26.24 10.79
N ASP A 302 22.64 -26.79 10.98
CA ASP A 302 23.57 -26.38 12.04
C ASP A 302 24.46 -25.18 11.70
N LYS A 303 24.30 -24.58 10.49
CA LYS A 303 25.15 -23.47 10.06
C LYS A 303 24.91 -22.20 10.89
N LEU A 304 23.69 -22.00 11.37
CA LEU A 304 23.30 -20.89 12.25
C LEU A 304 22.51 -21.45 13.45
N LYS A 305 22.57 -20.74 14.56
CA LYS A 305 21.81 -21.07 15.77
C LYS A 305 20.63 -20.12 15.93
N VAL A 306 19.50 -20.61 16.40
CA VAL A 306 18.34 -19.75 16.74
C VAL A 306 18.75 -18.77 17.85
N ALA A 307 18.40 -17.50 17.66
CA ALA A 307 18.63 -16.41 18.61
C ALA A 307 17.32 -16.09 19.34
N SER A 308 16.97 -16.94 20.33
CA SER A 308 15.72 -16.84 21.09
C SER A 308 15.59 -15.58 21.96
N ASN A 309 16.68 -14.86 22.19
CA ASN A 309 16.70 -13.66 23.05
C ASN A 309 16.64 -12.34 22.26
N ASP A 310 16.50 -12.39 20.95
CA ASP A 310 16.31 -11.17 20.14
C ASP A 310 14.84 -10.76 20.21
N PRO A 311 14.51 -9.58 20.75
CA PRO A 311 13.13 -9.15 20.90
C PRO A 311 12.55 -8.50 19.62
N SER A 312 13.40 -8.28 18.59
CA SER A 312 13.01 -7.50 17.42
C SER A 312 11.95 -8.19 16.56
N LEU A 313 12.14 -9.52 16.32
CA LEU A 313 11.22 -10.33 15.51
C LEU A 313 11.11 -11.77 16.06
N PRO A 314 10.02 -12.48 15.78
CA PRO A 314 9.75 -13.81 16.39
C PRO A 314 10.75 -14.90 16.07
N LEU A 315 11.45 -14.81 14.91
CA LEU A 315 12.39 -15.83 14.46
C LEU A 315 13.68 -15.20 13.96
N CYS A 316 14.73 -15.39 14.74
CA CYS A 316 16.06 -14.86 14.45
C CYS A 316 17.14 -15.95 14.54
N TRP A 317 18.22 -15.77 13.81
CA TRP A 317 19.40 -16.64 13.83
C TRP A 317 20.66 -15.84 14.12
N LYS A 318 21.57 -16.44 14.87
CA LYS A 318 22.90 -15.90 15.15
C LYS A 318 24.00 -16.75 14.52
N GLY A 319 25.04 -16.07 14.05
CA GLY A 319 26.28 -16.70 13.60
C GLY A 319 27.27 -16.93 14.75
N GLN A 320 28.50 -17.34 14.40
CA GLN A 320 29.61 -17.38 15.34
C GLN A 320 30.05 -15.99 15.80
N LYS A 321 29.84 -14.97 14.95
CA LYS A 321 30.05 -13.56 15.24
C LYS A 321 28.76 -12.80 14.88
N PRO A 322 28.49 -11.64 15.53
CA PRO A 322 27.39 -10.78 15.13
C PRO A 322 27.49 -10.39 13.65
N PHE A 323 26.36 -10.42 12.95
CA PHE A 323 26.25 -9.94 11.58
C PHE A 323 26.23 -8.42 11.56
N LYS A 324 26.82 -7.81 10.56
CA LYS A 324 26.83 -6.34 10.38
C LYS A 324 25.85 -5.88 9.32
N SER A 325 25.53 -6.75 8.36
CA SER A 325 24.66 -6.44 7.24
C SER A 325 24.06 -7.70 6.62
N ILE A 326 23.06 -7.52 5.75
CA ILE A 326 22.46 -8.63 5.00
C ILE A 326 23.50 -9.36 4.13
N SER A 327 24.53 -8.68 3.64
CA SER A 327 25.59 -9.33 2.85
C SER A 327 26.35 -10.41 3.61
N ASP A 328 26.43 -10.33 4.93
CA ASP A 328 27.07 -11.35 5.78
C ASP A 328 26.22 -12.63 5.85
N VAL A 329 24.91 -12.51 5.75
CA VAL A 329 23.97 -13.61 6.00
C VAL A 329 23.37 -14.22 4.75
N ARG A 330 23.27 -13.47 3.63
CA ARG A 330 22.58 -13.93 2.40
C ARG A 330 23.05 -15.31 1.90
N LYS A 331 24.30 -15.68 2.13
CA LYS A 331 24.87 -16.98 1.74
C LYS A 331 24.25 -18.18 2.46
N TYR A 332 23.57 -17.96 3.59
CA TYR A 332 22.92 -19.02 4.36
C TYR A 332 21.45 -19.21 3.98
N PHE A 333 20.90 -18.32 3.18
CA PHE A 333 19.47 -18.27 2.86
C PHE A 333 19.25 -18.33 1.35
N LYS A 334 18.09 -18.82 0.92
CA LYS A 334 17.72 -18.95 -0.48
C LYS A 334 16.55 -18.07 -0.82
N SER A 335 16.37 -17.73 -2.09
CA SER A 335 15.21 -16.96 -2.54
C SER A 335 13.89 -17.69 -2.26
N VAL A 336 12.88 -16.93 -1.83
CA VAL A 336 11.48 -17.30 -1.84
C VAL A 336 10.89 -16.85 -3.17
N VAL A 337 10.00 -17.64 -3.78
CA VAL A 337 9.35 -17.26 -5.05
C VAL A 337 7.85 -17.46 -4.93
N LEU A 338 7.09 -16.44 -5.30
CA LEU A 338 5.66 -16.51 -5.52
C LEU A 338 5.39 -16.63 -7.02
N SER A 339 4.67 -17.67 -7.42
CA SER A 339 4.29 -17.91 -8.81
C SER A 339 2.79 -17.70 -8.97
N PHE A 340 2.42 -16.58 -9.57
CA PHE A 340 1.03 -16.26 -9.90
C PHE A 340 0.63 -16.91 -11.23
N VAL A 341 -0.55 -17.48 -11.27
CA VAL A 341 -1.13 -18.06 -12.49
C VAL A 341 -2.47 -17.39 -12.75
N ASN A 342 -2.41 -16.23 -13.39
CA ASN A 342 -3.60 -15.47 -13.76
C ASN A 342 -3.49 -15.05 -15.24
N GLY A 343 -3.62 -16.04 -16.13
CA GLY A 343 -3.39 -15.89 -17.56
C GLY A 343 -1.94 -16.18 -17.97
N LYS A 344 -1.02 -15.25 -17.81
CA LYS A 344 0.42 -15.49 -17.96
C LYS A 344 1.05 -15.80 -16.60
N LYS A 345 2.05 -16.68 -16.59
CA LYS A 345 2.83 -16.96 -15.39
C LYS A 345 3.69 -15.74 -15.03
N SER A 346 3.40 -15.11 -13.91
CA SER A 346 4.18 -14.02 -13.36
C SER A 346 4.88 -14.48 -12.09
N LEU A 347 6.17 -14.15 -11.94
CA LEU A 347 6.99 -14.53 -10.78
C LEU A 347 7.38 -13.29 -9.99
N LEU A 348 7.20 -13.37 -8.67
CA LEU A 348 7.83 -12.46 -7.72
C LEU A 348 8.93 -13.23 -6.99
N GLU A 349 10.18 -12.93 -7.34
CA GLU A 349 11.33 -13.44 -6.62
C GLU A 349 11.66 -12.54 -5.44
N ILE A 350 11.78 -13.14 -4.26
CA ILE A 350 12.06 -12.49 -2.97
C ILE A 350 13.42 -13.01 -2.49
N PRO A 351 14.53 -12.34 -2.80
CA PRO A 351 15.86 -12.74 -2.34
C PRO A 351 16.00 -12.52 -0.83
N PRO A 352 17.02 -13.11 -0.18
CA PRO A 352 17.26 -12.91 1.25
C PRO A 352 17.25 -11.47 1.71
N ASP A 353 17.70 -10.56 0.88
CA ASP A 353 17.70 -9.11 1.11
C ASP A 353 16.29 -8.53 1.28
N ASN A 354 15.27 -9.16 0.72
CA ASN A 354 13.87 -8.71 0.74
C ASN A 354 12.99 -9.47 1.75
N TYR A 355 13.60 -10.25 2.66
CA TYR A 355 12.86 -10.91 3.73
C TYR A 355 13.66 -11.10 5.02
N LEU A 356 14.90 -10.62 5.09
CA LEU A 356 15.73 -10.65 6.30
C LEU A 356 16.01 -9.23 6.79
N VAL A 357 16.09 -9.11 8.13
CA VAL A 357 16.58 -7.94 8.83
C VAL A 357 17.80 -8.34 9.65
N VAL A 358 18.85 -7.52 9.66
CA VAL A 358 19.93 -7.65 10.64
C VAL A 358 19.65 -6.63 11.74
N THR A 359 19.42 -7.16 12.94
CA THR A 359 19.03 -6.32 14.09
C THR A 359 20.26 -5.69 14.76
N GLU A 360 20.04 -4.72 15.64
CA GLU A 360 21.09 -4.12 16.48
C GLU A 360 21.87 -5.12 17.31
N TYR A 361 21.26 -6.29 17.60
CA TYR A 361 21.92 -7.41 18.31
C TYR A 361 22.84 -8.23 17.38
N GLY A 362 22.93 -7.89 16.12
CA GLY A 362 23.72 -8.61 15.12
C GLY A 362 23.16 -10.00 14.77
N ASN A 363 21.84 -10.17 14.87
CA ASN A 363 21.16 -11.39 14.46
C ASN A 363 20.45 -11.16 13.13
N ALA A 364 20.27 -12.23 12.35
CA ALA A 364 19.46 -12.24 11.15
C ALA A 364 18.05 -12.71 11.48
N CYS A 365 17.06 -11.85 11.33
CA CYS A 365 15.67 -12.13 11.65
C CYS A 365 14.81 -12.24 10.41
N LEU A 366 13.84 -13.15 10.43
CA LEU A 366 12.88 -13.36 9.35
C LEU A 366 11.81 -12.26 9.38
N GLY A 367 11.74 -11.44 8.33
CA GLY A 367 10.71 -10.43 8.12
C GLY A 367 9.49 -10.93 7.33
N ILE A 368 9.35 -12.24 7.17
CA ILE A 368 8.10 -12.88 6.77
C ILE A 368 7.48 -13.48 8.04
N LEU A 369 6.30 -13.00 8.42
CA LEU A 369 5.65 -13.27 9.69
C LEU A 369 4.37 -14.11 9.52
N ASN A 370 3.85 -14.63 10.63
CA ASN A 370 2.60 -15.38 10.63
C ASN A 370 1.40 -14.43 10.69
N GLY A 371 0.68 -14.30 9.58
CA GLY A 371 -0.47 -13.41 9.47
C GLY A 371 -1.60 -13.73 10.46
N SER A 372 -1.75 -14.99 10.88
CA SER A 372 -2.80 -15.35 11.85
C SER A 372 -2.61 -14.71 13.23
N GLU A 373 -1.39 -14.31 13.58
CA GLU A 373 -1.08 -13.63 14.85
C GLU A 373 -1.55 -12.16 14.87
N VAL A 374 -1.76 -11.58 13.67
CA VAL A 374 -2.28 -10.21 13.49
C VAL A 374 -3.67 -10.20 12.84
N GLY A 375 -4.38 -11.32 12.85
CA GLY A 375 -5.75 -11.40 12.34
C GLY A 375 -5.90 -11.69 10.85
N LEU A 376 -4.80 -11.77 10.09
CA LEU A 376 -4.77 -12.09 8.66
C LEU A 376 -4.85 -13.61 8.46
N LYS A 377 -6.07 -14.14 8.27
CA LYS A 377 -6.30 -15.60 8.18
C LYS A 377 -6.43 -16.10 6.74
N ASP A 378 -7.02 -15.29 5.86
CA ASP A 378 -7.51 -15.74 4.56
C ASP A 378 -6.60 -15.38 3.39
N PHE A 379 -5.71 -14.41 3.58
CA PHE A 379 -4.77 -13.96 2.55
C PHE A 379 -3.41 -13.59 3.15
N SER A 380 -2.41 -13.55 2.29
CA SER A 380 -1.05 -13.12 2.62
C SER A 380 -0.83 -11.69 2.17
N VAL A 381 -0.03 -10.94 2.92
CA VAL A 381 0.31 -9.55 2.63
C VAL A 381 1.79 -9.48 2.24
N ILE A 382 2.08 -8.86 1.11
CA ILE A 382 3.43 -8.48 0.70
C ILE A 382 3.66 -7.05 1.16
N GLY A 383 4.44 -6.92 2.22
CA GLY A 383 4.77 -5.65 2.84
C GLY A 383 6.12 -5.08 2.39
N ASP A 384 6.46 -3.94 2.96
CA ASP A 384 7.59 -3.10 2.57
C ASP A 384 8.91 -3.85 2.47
N ILE A 385 9.21 -4.73 3.42
CA ILE A 385 10.46 -5.51 3.40
C ILE A 385 10.64 -6.28 2.09
N THR A 386 9.55 -6.82 1.53
CA THR A 386 9.58 -7.52 0.25
C THR A 386 9.59 -6.55 -0.92
N LEU A 387 8.97 -5.38 -0.77
CA LEU A 387 8.84 -4.36 -1.81
C LEU A 387 10.10 -3.49 -1.97
N GLN A 388 11.09 -3.60 -1.09
CA GLN A 388 12.35 -2.85 -1.19
C GLN A 388 13.10 -3.16 -2.50
N ASP A 389 13.64 -2.10 -3.13
CA ASP A 389 14.34 -2.15 -4.42
C ASP A 389 13.51 -2.81 -5.55
N LEU A 390 12.18 -2.66 -5.42
CA LEU A 390 11.21 -2.94 -6.46
C LEU A 390 10.43 -1.67 -6.77
N MET A 391 10.40 -1.25 -8.03
CA MET A 391 9.35 -0.36 -8.47
C MET A 391 8.09 -1.18 -8.68
N VAL A 392 7.06 -0.90 -7.88
CA VAL A 392 5.73 -1.51 -8.00
C VAL A 392 4.78 -0.48 -8.59
N VAL A 393 3.99 -0.90 -9.56
CA VAL A 393 3.03 -0.06 -10.29
C VAL A 393 1.65 -0.67 -10.19
N TYR A 394 0.70 0.12 -9.74
CA TYR A 394 -0.71 -0.21 -9.65
C TYR A 394 -1.44 0.58 -10.75
N ASP A 395 -1.73 -0.09 -11.85
CA ASP A 395 -2.36 0.48 -13.03
C ASP A 395 -3.87 0.22 -13.00
N ASN A 396 -4.60 1.12 -12.36
CA ASN A 396 -6.06 1.05 -12.25
C ASN A 396 -6.76 1.32 -13.60
N GLU A 397 -6.07 1.92 -14.57
CA GLU A 397 -6.62 2.16 -15.91
C GLU A 397 -6.74 0.85 -16.70
N ASN A 398 -5.74 -0.02 -16.57
CA ASN A 398 -5.68 -1.30 -17.26
C ASN A 398 -6.01 -2.49 -16.37
N GLY A 399 -6.32 -2.26 -15.08
CA GLY A 399 -6.66 -3.31 -14.12
C GLY A 399 -5.52 -4.31 -13.90
N GLN A 400 -4.30 -3.82 -13.72
CA GLN A 400 -3.11 -4.65 -13.56
C GLN A 400 -2.16 -4.10 -12.50
N ILE A 401 -1.35 -4.98 -11.94
CA ILE A 401 -0.24 -4.66 -11.04
C ILE A 401 1.05 -5.13 -11.67
N GLY A 402 2.10 -4.35 -11.56
CA GLY A 402 3.39 -4.68 -12.13
C GLY A 402 4.54 -4.43 -11.18
N TRP A 403 5.65 -5.15 -11.39
CA TRP A 403 6.86 -4.95 -10.60
C TRP A 403 8.12 -5.15 -11.45
N ILE A 404 9.15 -4.40 -11.10
CA ILE A 404 10.48 -4.52 -11.68
C ILE A 404 11.54 -4.21 -10.64
N LYS A 405 12.58 -5.03 -10.58
CA LYS A 405 13.74 -4.77 -9.74
C LYS A 405 14.52 -3.56 -10.26
N THR A 406 14.73 -2.58 -9.39
CA THR A 406 15.46 -1.36 -9.73
C THR A 406 16.06 -0.72 -8.46
N ALA A 407 17.09 0.11 -8.64
CA ALA A 407 17.55 0.95 -7.54
C ALA A 407 16.54 2.08 -7.29
N CYS A 408 16.17 2.29 -6.02
CA CYS A 408 15.16 3.28 -5.63
C CYS A 408 15.77 4.64 -5.22
N ASP A 409 17.06 4.82 -5.40
CA ASP A 409 17.81 6.05 -5.13
C ASP A 409 17.69 7.10 -6.24
N ARG A 410 17.04 6.76 -7.35
CA ARG A 410 16.86 7.63 -8.51
C ARG A 410 15.60 7.29 -9.28
N LEU A 411 15.00 8.30 -9.91
CA LEU A 411 13.83 8.12 -10.78
C LEU A 411 14.22 7.40 -12.08
N PRO A 412 13.33 6.54 -12.61
CA PRO A 412 13.53 5.99 -13.95
C PRO A 412 13.41 7.11 -15.00
N ASN A 413 14.26 7.08 -16.02
CA ASN A 413 14.10 7.95 -17.19
C ASN A 413 13.06 7.35 -18.13
N ALA A 414 12.10 8.14 -18.55
CA ALA A 414 11.08 7.73 -19.50
C ALA A 414 11.66 7.37 -20.87
N ASP A 415 12.74 8.03 -21.32
CA ASP A 415 13.21 7.99 -22.73
C ASP A 415 14.72 7.82 -22.96
N SER A 416 15.54 7.53 -21.95
CA SER A 416 16.98 7.39 -22.17
C SER A 416 17.58 6.12 -21.58
N GLU A 417 18.20 5.32 -22.40
CA GLU A 417 19.15 4.30 -21.96
C GLU A 417 20.33 5.01 -21.25
N GLY A 418 20.26 5.13 -19.94
CA GLY A 418 21.47 5.31 -19.15
C GLY A 418 21.71 6.56 -18.30
N ALA A 419 20.86 7.55 -18.24
CA ALA A 419 21.07 8.70 -17.34
C ALA A 419 19.81 9.05 -16.53
N GLY A 420 19.69 8.53 -15.31
CA GLY A 420 18.64 8.92 -14.37
C GLY A 420 18.92 10.30 -13.75
N PHE A 421 17.88 11.11 -13.54
CA PHE A 421 18.00 12.28 -12.68
C PHE A 421 18.17 11.81 -11.24
N GLY A 422 19.25 12.23 -10.56
CA GLY A 422 19.40 11.97 -9.14
C GLY A 422 18.30 12.65 -8.33
N LEU A 423 17.88 12.02 -7.24
CA LEU A 423 16.92 12.61 -6.28
C LEU A 423 17.42 13.95 -5.72
N ASP A 424 18.76 14.18 -5.72
CA ASP A 424 19.39 15.46 -5.37
C ASP A 424 18.94 16.63 -6.25
N GLY A 425 18.65 16.39 -7.53
CA GLY A 425 18.10 17.42 -8.43
C GLY A 425 16.68 17.79 -8.07
N LEU A 426 15.86 16.79 -7.70
CA LEU A 426 14.48 17.01 -7.22
C LEU A 426 14.48 17.77 -5.88
N CYS A 427 15.44 17.45 -5.01
CA CYS A 427 15.57 18.05 -3.69
C CYS A 427 15.94 19.54 -3.76
N ARG A 428 16.91 19.91 -4.61
CA ARG A 428 17.33 21.32 -4.77
C ARG A 428 16.22 22.23 -5.28
N ASP A 429 15.33 21.69 -6.11
CA ASP A 429 14.27 22.46 -6.74
C ASP A 429 12.95 22.49 -5.93
N ILE A 430 12.74 21.54 -5.00
CA ILE A 430 11.48 21.38 -4.26
C ILE A 430 11.54 22.00 -2.87
N LEU A 431 12.68 21.93 -2.20
CA LEU A 431 12.85 22.35 -0.82
C LEU A 431 13.93 23.42 -0.75
N ASN A 432 13.52 24.70 -0.75
CA ASN A 432 14.45 25.82 -0.77
C ASN A 432 15.34 25.91 0.50
N GLU A 433 15.17 25.10 1.55
CA GLU A 433 15.91 25.22 2.81
C GLU A 433 16.36 23.93 3.52
N ASP A 434 15.87 22.72 3.19
CA ASP A 434 16.10 21.54 4.07
C ASP A 434 16.85 20.34 3.45
N CYS A 435 17.46 20.47 2.27
CA CYS A 435 18.24 19.38 1.66
C CYS A 435 19.60 19.07 2.33
N ASN A 436 20.01 19.87 3.30
CA ASN A 436 21.30 19.66 4.00
C ASN A 436 21.33 18.42 4.91
N ILE A 437 20.21 17.76 5.16
CA ILE A 437 20.18 16.55 5.99
C ILE A 437 20.66 15.32 5.22
N TYR A 438 20.49 15.29 3.89
CA TYR A 438 20.89 14.13 3.07
C TYR A 438 22.38 14.07 2.74
N SER A 439 23.07 15.20 2.60
CA SER A 439 24.52 15.21 2.31
C SER A 439 25.37 14.84 3.52
N ALA A 440 24.86 14.91 4.74
CA ALA A 440 25.57 14.53 5.97
C ALA A 440 25.52 13.02 6.28
N LEU A 441 24.67 12.26 5.60
CA LEU A 441 24.51 10.82 5.82
C LEU A 441 25.20 9.94 4.77
N PHE A 442 25.69 10.53 3.67
CA PHE A 442 26.31 9.80 2.54
C PHE A 442 27.68 10.37 2.11
N GLY A 443 28.31 11.22 2.94
CA GLY A 443 29.69 11.69 2.80
C GLY A 443 30.71 10.82 3.54
#